data_fc52b1be7db0fecdc2df432437f78498
#
_entry.id   fc52b1be7db0fecdc2df432437f78498
#
_cell.length_a   1.000
_cell.length_b   1.000
_cell.length_c   1.000
_cell.angle_alpha   90.00
_cell.angle_beta   90.00
_cell.angle_gamma   90.00
#
_symmetry.space_group_name_H-M   'P 1'
#
loop_
_entity.id
_entity.type
_entity.pdbx_description
1 polymer ?
#
loop_
_entity_poly.entity_id
_entity_poly.type
_entity_poly.pdbx_seq_one_letter_code
_entity_poly.pdbx_strand_id
1 'polypeptide(L)'
;MAIAGLVHGHADGFFSHSLGRRDVRIAGIAEPDRALFDRYANKFKLDPSLYHADLEELLRTVRPQAVLVYTSTYDHRRVVELCARYSIPVMMEKPLATTYEDAQAMARAARAAKIQVLVNYETSWYPSNRAAYELLHSGAIGELRKVVVHDGHEGPQEIGVQPEFLGWLTDPKLNGGGALFYFGCYGADLMTYLMDGQRPLTATAVTQRIKPDLYPRVDDEATIVLTYPKAQAILQASWNWPFSRKDMEVYGRTGSVVTVGNSDISVRLPHETQATTRAAAAIQKPYNDPLTYLRAVVLEGAKADALSSLETNLIVTEILDAARRSADSGQTIRLAD
;
A
#
# COMPACT_ATOMS: atom_id res chain seq x y z
N MET A 1 -9.51 -16.39 -9.73
CA MET A 1 -8.49 -15.36 -9.91
C MET A 1 -7.17 -15.95 -10.35
N ALA A 2 -6.28 -15.18 -10.96
CA ALA A 2 -4.90 -15.59 -11.21
C ALA A 2 -3.93 -14.77 -10.36
N ILE A 3 -2.68 -15.21 -10.28
CA ILE A 3 -1.59 -14.55 -9.58
C ILE A 3 -0.52 -14.17 -10.60
N ALA A 4 -0.02 -12.93 -10.54
CA ALA A 4 1.07 -12.43 -11.34
C ALA A 4 2.30 -12.18 -10.45
N GLY A 5 3.34 -12.98 -10.64
CA GLY A 5 4.58 -12.95 -9.87
C GLY A 5 4.51 -13.61 -8.49
N LEU A 6 5.66 -14.02 -7.98
CA LEU A 6 5.84 -14.61 -6.65
C LEU A 6 7.01 -13.97 -5.88
N VAL A 7 7.61 -12.91 -6.45
CA VAL A 7 8.82 -12.29 -5.87
C VAL A 7 8.53 -11.37 -4.68
N HIS A 8 7.28 -10.97 -4.45
CA HIS A 8 6.90 -10.16 -3.31
C HIS A 8 6.69 -11.02 -2.06
N GLY A 9 7.28 -10.64 -0.94
CA GLY A 9 7.21 -11.43 0.30
C GLY A 9 5.80 -11.73 0.81
N HIS A 10 4.82 -10.86 0.50
CA HIS A 10 3.42 -11.09 0.89
C HIS A 10 2.74 -12.24 0.12
N ALA A 11 3.32 -12.74 -0.98
CA ALA A 11 2.81 -13.95 -1.65
C ALA A 11 2.82 -15.16 -0.71
N ASP A 12 3.86 -15.31 0.10
CA ASP A 12 3.97 -16.38 1.10
C ASP A 12 2.82 -16.31 2.13
N GLY A 13 2.59 -15.11 2.67
CA GLY A 13 1.48 -14.84 3.59
C GLY A 13 0.11 -15.11 2.95
N PHE A 14 -0.08 -14.71 1.68
CA PHE A 14 -1.29 -15.00 0.94
C PHE A 14 -1.56 -16.51 0.85
N PHE A 15 -0.60 -17.30 0.41
CA PHE A 15 -0.79 -18.76 0.32
C PHE A 15 -1.03 -19.40 1.69
N SER A 16 -0.31 -18.95 2.73
CA SER A 16 -0.48 -19.47 4.10
C SER A 16 -1.89 -19.28 4.66
N HIS A 17 -2.57 -18.18 4.30
CA HIS A 17 -3.87 -17.83 4.88
C HIS A 17 -5.06 -18.04 3.95
N SER A 18 -4.85 -18.24 2.64
CA SER A 18 -5.93 -18.18 1.65
C SER A 18 -6.26 -19.48 0.94
N LEU A 19 -5.37 -20.49 0.96
CA LEU A 19 -5.58 -21.76 0.23
C LEU A 19 -6.81 -22.55 0.69
N GLY A 20 -7.24 -22.43 1.94
CA GLY A 20 -8.43 -23.09 2.48
C GLY A 20 -9.76 -22.38 2.20
N ARG A 21 -9.74 -21.22 1.56
CA ARG A 21 -10.95 -20.42 1.28
C ARG A 21 -11.81 -21.08 0.21
N ARG A 22 -13.14 -21.05 0.42
CA ARG A 22 -14.13 -21.59 -0.54
C ARG A 22 -14.72 -20.52 -1.45
N ASP A 23 -14.54 -19.24 -1.12
CA ASP A 23 -15.09 -18.10 -1.84
C ASP A 23 -14.17 -17.58 -2.96
N VAL A 24 -12.93 -18.06 -3.01
CA VAL A 24 -11.95 -17.73 -4.06
C VAL A 24 -11.22 -18.99 -4.53
N ARG A 25 -10.83 -19.01 -5.81
CA ARG A 25 -10.05 -20.10 -6.42
C ARG A 25 -8.90 -19.53 -7.24
N ILE A 26 -7.70 -20.04 -7.01
CA ILE A 26 -6.54 -19.78 -7.88
C ILE A 26 -6.72 -20.62 -9.15
N ALA A 27 -6.70 -19.96 -10.30
CA ALA A 27 -6.91 -20.59 -11.60
C ALA A 27 -5.63 -20.63 -12.45
N GLY A 28 -4.57 -19.95 -12.03
CA GLY A 28 -3.26 -19.94 -12.66
C GLY A 28 -2.31 -19.00 -11.95
N ILE A 29 -1.02 -19.24 -12.09
CA ILE A 29 0.07 -18.45 -11.49
C ILE A 29 1.09 -18.18 -12.61
N ALA A 30 1.27 -16.91 -12.96
CA ALA A 30 2.30 -16.48 -13.91
C ALA A 30 3.57 -16.10 -13.15
N GLU A 31 4.62 -16.91 -13.31
CA GLU A 31 5.94 -16.67 -12.72
C GLU A 31 7.02 -17.06 -13.73
N PRO A 32 7.84 -16.10 -14.20
CA PRO A 32 8.90 -16.38 -15.16
C PRO A 32 9.99 -17.34 -14.63
N ASP A 33 10.29 -17.25 -13.32
CA ASP A 33 11.23 -18.16 -12.68
C ASP A 33 10.53 -19.48 -12.26
N ARG A 34 10.75 -20.51 -13.06
CA ARG A 34 10.21 -21.84 -12.79
C ARG A 34 10.69 -22.40 -11.44
N ALA A 35 11.92 -22.15 -11.02
CA ALA A 35 12.43 -22.64 -9.75
C ALA A 35 11.73 -21.97 -8.56
N LEU A 36 11.40 -20.67 -8.67
CA LEU A 36 10.60 -19.97 -7.69
C LEU A 36 9.19 -20.57 -7.59
N PHE A 37 8.51 -20.79 -8.71
CA PHE A 37 7.20 -21.46 -8.72
C PHE A 37 7.28 -22.84 -8.05
N ASP A 38 8.26 -23.67 -8.42
CA ASP A 38 8.40 -25.02 -7.87
C ASP A 38 8.65 -25.01 -6.36
N ARG A 39 9.37 -24.01 -5.84
CA ARG A 39 9.55 -23.81 -4.39
C ARG A 39 8.21 -23.53 -3.69
N TYR A 40 7.39 -22.63 -4.24
CA TYR A 40 6.04 -22.35 -3.72
C TYR A 40 5.11 -23.55 -3.86
N ALA A 41 5.14 -24.23 -5.01
CA ALA A 41 4.34 -25.44 -5.25
C ALA A 41 4.66 -26.54 -4.24
N ASN A 42 5.93 -26.78 -3.96
CA ASN A 42 6.36 -27.76 -2.96
C ASN A 42 5.95 -27.36 -1.53
N LYS A 43 6.13 -26.07 -1.16
CA LYS A 43 5.80 -25.57 0.18
C LYS A 43 4.29 -25.63 0.44
N PHE A 44 3.48 -25.20 -0.50
CA PHE A 44 2.03 -25.02 -0.35
C PHE A 44 1.19 -26.12 -0.98
N LYS A 45 1.82 -27.16 -1.54
CA LYS A 45 1.15 -28.27 -2.23
C LYS A 45 0.26 -27.80 -3.38
N LEU A 46 0.75 -26.84 -4.16
CA LEU A 46 0.02 -26.32 -5.31
C LEU A 46 0.04 -27.35 -6.46
N ASP A 47 -1.05 -27.38 -7.23
CA ASP A 47 -1.12 -28.18 -8.46
C ASP A 47 -0.12 -27.63 -9.50
N PRO A 48 0.80 -28.43 -10.03
CA PRO A 48 1.74 -28.00 -11.06
C PRO A 48 1.08 -27.44 -12.33
N SER A 49 -0.17 -27.83 -12.61
CA SER A 49 -0.94 -27.31 -13.75
C SER A 49 -1.33 -25.82 -13.63
N LEU A 50 -1.17 -25.24 -12.44
CA LEU A 50 -1.37 -23.79 -12.24
C LEU A 50 -0.22 -22.93 -12.81
N TYR A 51 0.91 -23.54 -13.15
CA TYR A 51 2.07 -22.83 -13.66
C TYR A 51 1.88 -22.27 -15.07
N HIS A 52 2.25 -21.01 -15.23
CA HIS A 52 2.44 -20.33 -16.52
C HIS A 52 3.73 -19.52 -16.45
N ALA A 53 4.57 -19.62 -17.47
CA ALA A 53 5.80 -18.82 -17.54
C ALA A 53 5.52 -17.36 -17.95
N ASP A 54 4.41 -17.12 -18.63
CA ASP A 54 4.06 -15.81 -19.17
C ASP A 54 2.64 -15.38 -18.75
N LEU A 55 2.53 -14.13 -18.30
CA LEU A 55 1.25 -13.58 -17.86
C LEU A 55 0.25 -13.41 -19.01
N GLU A 56 0.69 -12.99 -20.19
CA GLU A 56 -0.22 -12.77 -21.33
C GLU A 56 -0.83 -14.09 -21.80
N GLU A 57 -0.02 -15.16 -21.83
CA GLU A 57 -0.51 -16.51 -22.11
C GLU A 57 -1.56 -16.94 -21.08
N LEU A 58 -1.29 -16.75 -19.79
CA LEU A 58 -2.25 -17.06 -18.72
C LEU A 58 -3.56 -16.30 -18.91
N LEU A 59 -3.49 -14.98 -19.12
CA LEU A 59 -4.70 -14.16 -19.29
C LEU A 59 -5.52 -14.61 -20.49
N ARG A 60 -4.88 -14.96 -21.60
CA ARG A 60 -5.51 -15.41 -22.84
C ARG A 60 -6.19 -16.79 -22.68
N THR A 61 -5.53 -17.72 -21.99
CA THR A 61 -5.98 -19.14 -21.90
C THR A 61 -6.92 -19.39 -20.73
N VAL A 62 -6.63 -18.81 -19.55
CA VAL A 62 -7.39 -19.01 -18.31
C VAL A 62 -8.57 -18.04 -18.18
N ARG A 63 -8.42 -16.80 -18.66
CA ARG A 63 -9.42 -15.73 -18.56
C ARG A 63 -9.92 -15.56 -17.12
N PRO A 64 -9.04 -15.24 -16.15
CA PRO A 64 -9.43 -15.13 -14.76
C PRO A 64 -10.34 -13.91 -14.55
N GLN A 65 -11.18 -13.96 -13.51
CA GLN A 65 -12.07 -12.85 -13.14
C GLN A 65 -11.31 -11.66 -12.50
N ALA A 66 -10.15 -11.89 -11.92
CA ALA A 66 -9.26 -10.89 -11.38
C ALA A 66 -7.82 -11.41 -11.33
N VAL A 67 -6.85 -10.49 -11.23
CA VAL A 67 -5.43 -10.80 -11.01
C VAL A 67 -4.97 -10.19 -9.69
N LEU A 68 -4.31 -11.00 -8.85
CA LEU A 68 -3.50 -10.52 -7.73
C LEU A 68 -2.05 -10.37 -8.17
N VAL A 69 -1.39 -9.27 -7.77
CA VAL A 69 -0.05 -8.95 -8.25
C VAL A 69 0.94 -8.97 -7.10
N TYR A 70 1.94 -9.84 -7.23
CA TYR A 70 3.06 -10.02 -6.31
C TYR A 70 4.41 -9.90 -7.04
N THR A 71 4.48 -9.01 -8.03
CA THR A 71 5.72 -8.66 -8.73
C THR A 71 6.52 -7.59 -7.97
N SER A 72 7.64 -7.12 -8.56
CA SER A 72 8.26 -5.87 -8.12
C SER A 72 7.31 -4.68 -8.40
N THR A 73 7.47 -3.57 -7.67
CA THR A 73 6.68 -2.35 -7.91
C THR A 73 6.86 -1.81 -9.33
N TYR A 74 8.06 -1.92 -9.89
CA TYR A 74 8.37 -1.52 -11.27
C TYR A 74 7.52 -2.25 -12.31
N ASP A 75 7.24 -3.53 -12.09
CA ASP A 75 6.48 -4.36 -13.03
C ASP A 75 4.96 -4.12 -12.97
N HIS A 76 4.45 -3.41 -11.97
CA HIS A 76 3.00 -3.15 -11.80
C HIS A 76 2.38 -2.52 -13.05
N ARG A 77 3.07 -1.55 -13.68
CA ARG A 77 2.59 -0.90 -14.92
C ARG A 77 2.34 -1.93 -16.02
N ARG A 78 3.34 -2.80 -16.31
CA ARG A 78 3.21 -3.83 -17.34
C ARG A 78 2.04 -4.76 -17.05
N VAL A 79 1.87 -5.18 -15.80
CA VAL A 79 0.78 -6.07 -15.39
C VAL A 79 -0.58 -5.39 -15.61
N VAL A 80 -0.75 -4.14 -15.18
CA VAL A 80 -2.01 -3.40 -15.36
C VAL A 80 -2.33 -3.18 -16.83
N GLU A 81 -1.35 -2.76 -17.65
CA GLU A 81 -1.55 -2.55 -19.09
C GLU A 81 -1.92 -3.87 -19.80
N LEU A 82 -1.33 -5.00 -19.39
CA LEU A 82 -1.72 -6.32 -19.87
C LEU A 82 -3.15 -6.67 -19.47
N CYS A 83 -3.47 -6.60 -18.18
CA CYS A 83 -4.80 -6.91 -17.68
C CYS A 83 -5.88 -6.03 -18.31
N ALA A 84 -5.58 -4.74 -18.56
CA ALA A 84 -6.47 -3.81 -19.26
C ALA A 84 -6.81 -4.28 -20.69
N ARG A 85 -5.82 -4.79 -21.44
CA ARG A 85 -6.07 -5.35 -22.80
C ARG A 85 -7.07 -6.53 -22.79
N TYR A 86 -7.12 -7.27 -21.68
CA TYR A 86 -8.04 -8.39 -21.50
C TYR A 86 -9.28 -8.05 -20.69
N SER A 87 -9.46 -6.78 -20.29
CA SER A 87 -10.56 -6.28 -19.45
C SER A 87 -10.66 -7.02 -18.10
N ILE A 88 -9.52 -7.33 -17.48
CA ILE A 88 -9.43 -8.06 -16.22
C ILE A 88 -9.05 -7.11 -15.09
N PRO A 89 -9.87 -6.99 -14.02
CA PRO A 89 -9.55 -6.22 -12.82
C PRO A 89 -8.31 -6.73 -12.10
N VAL A 90 -7.63 -5.80 -11.39
CA VAL A 90 -6.36 -6.07 -10.70
C VAL A 90 -6.43 -5.59 -9.25
N MET A 91 -5.88 -6.40 -8.35
CA MET A 91 -5.47 -5.95 -7.02
C MET A 91 -3.97 -6.23 -6.86
N MET A 92 -3.22 -5.25 -6.42
CA MET A 92 -1.77 -5.36 -6.32
C MET A 92 -1.24 -4.96 -4.96
N GLU A 93 -0.02 -5.38 -4.65
CA GLU A 93 0.70 -4.90 -3.49
C GLU A 93 1.08 -3.42 -3.62
N LYS A 94 1.28 -2.79 -2.49
CA LYS A 94 1.69 -1.39 -2.39
C LYS A 94 3.20 -1.21 -2.66
N PRO A 95 3.63 -0.03 -3.11
CA PRO A 95 2.84 1.10 -3.65
C PRO A 95 2.38 0.83 -5.09
N LEU A 96 1.49 1.68 -5.60
CA LEU A 96 0.93 1.55 -6.96
C LEU A 96 2.00 1.49 -8.04
N ALA A 97 3.00 2.39 -8.00
CA ALA A 97 4.06 2.49 -9.01
C ALA A 97 5.32 3.14 -8.43
N THR A 98 6.44 3.01 -9.16
CA THR A 98 7.74 3.62 -8.79
C THR A 98 7.86 5.08 -9.24
N THR A 99 7.00 5.55 -10.14
CA THR A 99 6.95 6.93 -10.63
C THR A 99 5.51 7.39 -10.82
N TYR A 100 5.27 8.71 -10.72
CA TYR A 100 3.95 9.26 -11.00
C TYR A 100 3.55 9.10 -12.47
N GLU A 101 4.51 9.13 -13.39
CA GLU A 101 4.26 8.87 -14.83
C GLU A 101 3.71 7.47 -15.07
N ASP A 102 4.30 6.44 -14.42
CA ASP A 102 3.81 5.06 -14.51
C ASP A 102 2.40 4.93 -13.92
N ALA A 103 2.15 5.53 -12.76
CA ALA A 103 0.83 5.54 -12.15
C ALA A 103 -0.23 6.18 -13.07
N GLN A 104 0.10 7.30 -13.71
CA GLN A 104 -0.78 7.93 -14.70
C GLN A 104 -1.02 7.05 -15.93
N ALA A 105 0.00 6.32 -16.42
CA ALA A 105 -0.15 5.39 -17.54
C ALA A 105 -1.08 4.24 -17.17
N MET A 106 -0.91 3.66 -15.97
CA MET A 106 -1.81 2.64 -15.42
C MET A 106 -3.25 3.13 -15.32
N ALA A 107 -3.45 4.36 -14.82
CA ALA A 107 -4.78 4.96 -14.70
C ALA A 107 -5.45 5.17 -16.08
N ARG A 108 -4.69 5.63 -17.09
CA ARG A 108 -5.21 5.75 -18.46
C ARG A 108 -5.64 4.40 -19.00
N ALA A 109 -4.82 3.36 -18.85
CA ALA A 109 -5.13 2.01 -19.33
C ALA A 109 -6.36 1.43 -18.62
N ALA A 110 -6.42 1.54 -17.29
CA ALA A 110 -7.53 1.05 -16.48
C ALA A 110 -8.86 1.73 -16.83
N ARG A 111 -8.86 3.05 -16.96
CA ARG A 111 -10.06 3.84 -17.32
C ARG A 111 -10.54 3.53 -18.73
N ALA A 112 -9.62 3.41 -19.70
CA ALA A 112 -9.96 3.05 -21.09
C ALA A 112 -10.61 1.65 -21.16
N ALA A 113 -10.10 0.70 -20.41
CA ALA A 113 -10.61 -0.67 -20.32
C ALA A 113 -11.80 -0.84 -19.34
N LYS A 114 -12.11 0.20 -18.56
CA LYS A 114 -13.14 0.19 -17.50
C LYS A 114 -12.94 -0.91 -16.46
N ILE A 115 -11.69 -1.20 -16.12
CA ILE A 115 -11.35 -2.17 -15.08
C ILE A 115 -11.06 -1.47 -13.75
N GLN A 116 -11.29 -2.21 -12.65
CA GLN A 116 -10.86 -1.79 -11.32
C GLN A 116 -9.37 -2.11 -11.14
N VAL A 117 -8.62 -1.14 -10.60
CA VAL A 117 -7.25 -1.31 -10.11
C VAL A 117 -7.26 -0.92 -8.65
N LEU A 118 -6.94 -1.88 -7.80
CA LEU A 118 -6.96 -1.75 -6.35
C LEU A 118 -5.55 -1.96 -5.80
N VAL A 119 -5.17 -1.19 -4.79
CA VAL A 119 -3.89 -1.35 -4.10
C VAL A 119 -4.14 -1.88 -2.69
N ASN A 120 -3.42 -2.93 -2.32
CA ASN A 120 -3.59 -3.63 -1.06
C ASN A 120 -2.60 -3.12 -0.02
N TYR A 121 -3.06 -2.25 0.88
CA TYR A 121 -2.31 -1.88 2.08
C TYR A 121 -2.78 -2.71 3.26
N GLU A 122 -1.87 -3.19 4.09
CA GLU A 122 -2.22 -3.84 5.35
C GLU A 122 -3.06 -2.91 6.24
N THR A 123 -2.73 -1.63 6.28
CA THR A 123 -3.40 -0.60 7.09
C THR A 123 -4.83 -0.29 6.64
N SER A 124 -5.23 -0.66 5.42
CA SER A 124 -6.62 -0.53 4.96
C SER A 124 -7.58 -1.42 5.76
N TRP A 125 -7.07 -2.49 6.35
CA TRP A 125 -7.84 -3.48 7.12
C TRP A 125 -7.79 -3.22 8.63
N TYR A 126 -7.24 -2.08 9.07
CA TYR A 126 -7.15 -1.71 10.47
C TYR A 126 -8.41 -0.93 10.92
N PRO A 127 -9.23 -1.49 11.84
CA PRO A 127 -10.37 -0.77 12.43
C PRO A 127 -9.97 0.57 13.06
N SER A 128 -8.78 0.66 13.65
CA SER A 128 -8.27 1.88 14.28
C SER A 128 -8.18 3.06 13.30
N ASN A 129 -7.74 2.83 12.06
CA ASN A 129 -7.63 3.88 11.04
C ASN A 129 -9.01 4.39 10.59
N ARG A 130 -9.99 3.48 10.46
CA ARG A 130 -11.36 3.87 10.14
C ARG A 130 -12.02 4.66 11.27
N ALA A 131 -11.80 4.24 12.50
CA ALA A 131 -12.32 4.97 13.66
C ALA A 131 -11.71 6.37 13.79
N ALA A 132 -10.41 6.53 13.46
CA ALA A 132 -9.78 7.85 13.41
C ALA A 132 -10.40 8.76 12.34
N TYR A 133 -10.66 8.22 11.14
CA TYR A 133 -11.36 8.92 10.07
C TYR A 133 -12.77 9.36 10.51
N GLU A 134 -13.55 8.45 11.09
CA GLU A 134 -14.91 8.73 11.56
C GLU A 134 -14.94 9.82 12.63
N LEU A 135 -14.01 9.77 13.61
CA LEU A 135 -13.91 10.80 14.66
C LEU A 135 -13.56 12.18 14.09
N LEU A 136 -12.67 12.24 13.09
CA LEU A 136 -12.35 13.48 12.40
C LEU A 136 -13.57 14.02 11.64
N HIS A 137 -14.22 13.21 10.82
CA HIS A 137 -15.30 13.63 9.92
C HIS A 137 -16.63 13.84 10.63
N SER A 138 -16.83 13.23 11.80
CA SER A 138 -17.98 13.59 12.67
C SER A 138 -17.83 14.96 13.36
N GLY A 139 -16.64 15.58 13.26
CA GLY A 139 -16.32 16.83 13.95
C GLY A 139 -15.99 16.65 15.44
N ALA A 140 -15.92 15.44 15.96
CA ALA A 140 -15.68 15.16 17.38
C ALA A 140 -14.38 15.77 17.91
N ILE A 141 -13.33 15.82 17.08
CA ILE A 141 -12.03 16.41 17.42
C ILE A 141 -11.81 17.79 16.78
N GLY A 142 -12.81 18.29 16.05
CA GLY A 142 -12.72 19.57 15.30
C GLY A 142 -11.94 19.46 14.00
N GLU A 143 -11.69 20.61 13.35
CA GLU A 143 -10.99 20.69 12.08
C GLU A 143 -9.55 20.14 12.18
N LEU A 144 -9.11 19.32 11.21
CA LEU A 144 -7.77 18.73 11.17
C LEU A 144 -6.67 19.80 11.18
N ARG A 145 -5.65 19.60 11.99
CA ARG A 145 -4.47 20.47 12.13
C ARG A 145 -3.16 19.77 11.85
N LYS A 146 -2.99 18.58 12.39
CA LYS A 146 -1.74 17.83 12.30
C LYS A 146 -2.00 16.34 12.24
N VAL A 147 -1.22 15.65 11.41
CA VAL A 147 -1.11 14.19 11.43
C VAL A 147 0.36 13.81 11.55
N VAL A 148 0.66 12.82 12.37
CA VAL A 148 1.98 12.16 12.38
C VAL A 148 1.74 10.68 12.13
N VAL A 149 2.37 10.13 11.10
CA VAL A 149 2.28 8.71 10.77
C VAL A 149 3.63 8.06 10.98
N HIS A 150 3.62 6.90 11.62
CA HIS A 150 4.81 6.11 11.92
C HIS A 150 4.68 4.75 11.25
N ASP A 151 5.56 4.46 10.29
CA ASP A 151 5.64 3.17 9.61
C ASP A 151 7.09 2.72 9.52
N GLY A 152 7.42 1.62 10.17
CA GLY A 152 8.79 1.12 10.17
C GLY A 152 8.97 -0.18 10.93
N HIS A 153 10.16 -0.75 10.77
CA HIS A 153 10.68 -1.92 11.49
C HIS A 153 12.22 -1.91 11.41
N GLU A 154 12.86 -2.98 11.85
CA GLU A 154 14.33 -3.09 11.92
C GLU A 154 15.03 -3.02 10.56
N GLY A 155 14.34 -3.41 9.50
CA GLY A 155 14.82 -3.48 8.12
C GLY A 155 14.55 -4.85 7.49
N PRO A 156 14.38 -4.90 6.16
CA PRO A 156 13.99 -6.13 5.48
C PRO A 156 15.05 -7.24 5.58
N GLN A 157 16.33 -6.90 5.58
CA GLN A 157 17.40 -7.90 5.77
C GLN A 157 17.42 -8.44 7.19
N GLU A 158 17.25 -7.58 8.18
CA GLU A 158 17.29 -7.92 9.60
C GLU A 158 16.10 -8.80 10.01
N ILE A 159 14.91 -8.55 9.46
CA ILE A 159 13.74 -9.42 9.71
C ILE A 159 13.73 -10.68 8.84
N GLY A 160 14.75 -10.89 7.98
CA GLY A 160 14.94 -12.11 7.21
C GLY A 160 13.91 -12.32 6.09
N VAL A 161 13.57 -11.28 5.32
CA VAL A 161 12.70 -11.46 4.14
C VAL A 161 13.33 -12.36 3.09
N GLN A 162 12.51 -12.93 2.21
CA GLN A 162 12.99 -13.84 1.17
C GLN A 162 14.01 -13.15 0.24
N PRO A 163 15.04 -13.87 -0.25
CA PRO A 163 16.09 -13.29 -1.09
C PRO A 163 15.57 -12.60 -2.36
N GLU A 164 14.58 -13.18 -3.04
CA GLU A 164 13.96 -12.59 -4.22
C GLU A 164 13.24 -11.28 -3.89
N PHE A 165 12.62 -11.17 -2.73
CA PHE A 165 11.98 -9.96 -2.25
C PHE A 165 13.03 -8.90 -1.90
N LEU A 166 14.04 -9.25 -1.11
CA LEU A 166 15.12 -8.35 -0.74
C LEU A 166 15.83 -7.77 -1.97
N GLY A 167 16.07 -8.60 -2.98
CA GLY A 167 16.80 -8.23 -4.18
C GLY A 167 16.18 -7.06 -4.94
N TRP A 168 14.87 -7.07 -5.14
CA TRP A 168 14.19 -5.94 -5.81
C TRP A 168 13.81 -4.82 -4.85
N LEU A 169 13.52 -5.11 -3.59
CA LEU A 169 13.14 -4.11 -2.59
C LEU A 169 14.26 -3.11 -2.32
N THR A 170 15.51 -3.56 -2.39
CA THR A 170 16.72 -2.74 -2.21
C THR A 170 17.30 -2.22 -3.53
N ASP A 171 16.58 -2.35 -4.64
CA ASP A 171 16.93 -1.76 -5.93
C ASP A 171 16.11 -0.48 -6.17
N PRO A 172 16.76 0.69 -6.33
CA PRO A 172 16.06 1.98 -6.47
C PRO A 172 15.19 2.05 -7.72
N LYS A 173 15.49 1.27 -8.77
CA LYS A 173 14.66 1.19 -9.98
C LYS A 173 13.43 0.32 -9.76
N LEU A 174 13.61 -0.83 -9.10
CA LEU A 174 12.55 -1.84 -8.97
C LEU A 174 11.54 -1.51 -7.88
N ASN A 175 11.97 -0.78 -6.83
CA ASN A 175 11.12 -0.33 -5.73
C ASN A 175 10.78 1.18 -5.79
N GLY A 176 11.55 2.00 -6.53
CA GLY A 176 11.40 3.46 -6.56
C GLY A 176 12.25 4.20 -5.52
N GLY A 177 12.77 3.52 -4.52
CA GLY A 177 13.57 4.00 -3.40
C GLY A 177 13.71 2.92 -2.34
N GLY A 178 14.04 3.29 -1.12
CA GLY A 178 14.13 2.42 0.04
C GLY A 178 12.91 2.59 0.97
N ALA A 179 13.19 2.96 2.22
CA ALA A 179 12.17 3.18 3.24
C ALA A 179 11.15 4.25 2.82
N LEU A 180 11.58 5.29 2.10
CA LEU A 180 10.71 6.34 1.59
C LEU A 180 9.54 5.77 0.78
N PHE A 181 9.79 4.88 -0.18
CA PHE A 181 8.72 4.26 -0.97
C PHE A 181 8.01 3.14 -0.21
N TYR A 182 8.79 2.27 0.45
CA TYR A 182 8.27 1.07 1.08
C TYR A 182 7.32 1.34 2.26
N PHE A 183 7.67 2.33 3.10
CA PHE A 183 6.86 2.73 4.25
C PHE A 183 6.18 4.09 4.08
N GLY A 184 6.80 5.04 3.40
CA GLY A 184 6.20 6.35 3.18
C GLY A 184 4.87 6.29 2.42
N CYS A 185 4.63 5.24 1.63
CA CYS A 185 3.36 5.02 0.95
C CYS A 185 2.19 4.82 1.91
N TYR A 186 2.38 4.18 3.06
CA TYR A 186 1.34 4.01 4.07
C TYR A 186 0.89 5.36 4.65
N GLY A 187 1.86 6.20 5.04
CA GLY A 187 1.55 7.53 5.55
C GLY A 187 0.89 8.43 4.50
N ALA A 188 1.34 8.36 3.25
CA ALA A 188 0.74 9.10 2.15
C ALA A 188 -0.71 8.65 1.87
N ASP A 189 -0.99 7.34 1.94
CA ASP A 189 -2.33 6.76 1.78
C ASP A 189 -3.27 7.18 2.90
N LEU A 190 -2.85 7.02 4.16
CA LEU A 190 -3.63 7.42 5.33
C LEU A 190 -3.93 8.92 5.34
N MET A 191 -2.93 9.76 4.99
CA MET A 191 -3.17 11.20 4.93
C MET A 191 -4.11 11.58 3.80
N THR A 192 -3.99 10.97 2.61
CA THR A 192 -4.89 11.19 1.49
C THR A 192 -6.32 10.77 1.85
N TYR A 193 -6.47 9.66 2.58
CA TYR A 193 -7.75 9.20 3.11
C TYR A 193 -8.36 10.19 4.10
N LEU A 194 -7.61 10.66 5.10
CA LEU A 194 -8.08 11.65 6.09
C LEU A 194 -8.46 12.98 5.45
N MET A 195 -7.90 13.31 4.30
CA MET A 195 -8.17 14.55 3.55
C MET A 195 -9.20 14.37 2.42
N ASP A 196 -9.95 13.24 2.39
CA ASP A 196 -10.96 12.94 1.34
C ASP A 196 -10.42 13.10 -0.09
N GLY A 197 -9.17 12.72 -0.32
CA GLY A 197 -8.52 12.83 -1.63
C GLY A 197 -8.01 14.23 -1.98
N GLN A 198 -8.00 15.17 -1.03
CA GLN A 198 -7.36 16.46 -1.26
C GLN A 198 -5.85 16.30 -1.39
N ARG A 199 -5.27 16.87 -2.45
CA ARG A 199 -3.82 16.89 -2.66
C ARG A 199 -3.12 17.84 -1.69
N PRO A 200 -1.91 17.51 -1.21
CA PRO A 200 -1.10 18.49 -0.49
C PRO A 200 -0.61 19.60 -1.42
N LEU A 201 -0.36 20.78 -0.87
CA LEU A 201 0.22 21.91 -1.58
C LEU A 201 1.71 21.68 -1.85
N THR A 202 2.41 21.09 -0.88
CA THR A 202 3.85 20.85 -0.96
C THR A 202 4.24 19.54 -0.29
N ALA A 203 5.35 18.96 -0.78
CA ALA A 203 6.08 17.88 -0.12
C ALA A 203 7.53 18.28 0.08
N THR A 204 8.05 18.08 1.30
CA THR A 204 9.46 18.22 1.65
C THR A 204 9.91 16.91 2.28
N ALA A 205 11.05 16.37 1.87
CA ALA A 205 11.56 15.13 2.43
C ALA A 205 13.05 15.17 2.71
N VAL A 206 13.44 14.41 3.72
CA VAL A 206 14.84 14.09 4.04
C VAL A 206 14.95 12.58 4.06
N THR A 207 15.97 12.05 3.38
CA THR A 207 16.33 10.63 3.40
C THR A 207 17.75 10.45 3.90
N GLN A 208 18.01 9.31 4.52
CA GLN A 208 19.35 8.92 4.96
C GLN A 208 19.61 7.44 4.68
N ARG A 209 20.88 7.10 4.57
CA ARG A 209 21.41 5.73 4.62
C ARG A 209 22.19 5.58 5.90
N ILE A 210 21.53 5.12 6.95
CA ILE A 210 22.12 4.92 8.29
C ILE A 210 22.92 3.62 8.30
N LYS A 211 22.47 2.61 7.53
CA LYS A 211 23.11 1.29 7.38
C LYS A 211 23.60 1.07 5.95
N PRO A 212 24.58 1.86 5.46
CA PRO A 212 25.06 1.78 4.05
C PRO A 212 25.68 0.43 3.69
N ASP A 213 26.19 -0.32 4.66
CA ASP A 213 26.72 -1.66 4.44
C ASP A 213 25.64 -2.69 4.13
N LEU A 214 24.41 -2.49 4.63
CA LEU A 214 23.25 -3.35 4.37
C LEU A 214 22.42 -2.84 3.18
N TYR A 215 22.27 -1.53 3.06
CA TYR A 215 21.44 -0.88 2.03
C TYR A 215 22.25 0.16 1.23
N PRO A 216 23.23 -0.30 0.41
CA PRO A 216 24.18 0.62 -0.26
C PRO A 216 23.54 1.51 -1.33
N ARG A 217 22.38 1.13 -1.86
CA ARG A 217 21.76 1.79 -3.02
C ARG A 217 20.49 2.55 -2.74
N VAL A 218 19.88 2.37 -1.57
CA VAL A 218 18.59 2.96 -1.20
C VAL A 218 18.66 3.59 0.20
N ASP A 219 17.73 4.48 0.48
CA ASP A 219 17.50 5.05 1.81
C ASP A 219 16.93 3.99 2.76
N ASP A 220 17.34 4.03 4.02
CA ASP A 220 16.77 3.20 5.09
C ASP A 220 16.05 4.04 6.16
N GLU A 221 16.08 5.37 6.01
CA GLU A 221 15.40 6.34 6.87
C GLU A 221 14.84 7.48 6.03
N ALA A 222 13.56 7.84 6.25
CA ALA A 222 12.93 8.95 5.57
C ALA A 222 11.90 9.67 6.46
N THR A 223 11.87 11.00 6.34
CA THR A 223 10.80 11.84 6.89
C THR A 223 10.24 12.71 5.77
N ILE A 224 8.92 12.67 5.59
CA ILE A 224 8.19 13.48 4.60
C ILE A 224 7.30 14.46 5.36
N VAL A 225 7.35 15.72 5.00
CA VAL A 225 6.43 16.77 5.49
C VAL A 225 5.53 17.21 4.36
N LEU A 226 4.22 17.07 4.57
CA LEU A 226 3.18 17.53 3.63
C LEU A 226 2.49 18.76 4.21
N THR A 227 2.22 19.77 3.36
CA THR A 227 1.42 20.94 3.76
C THR A 227 0.10 20.96 2.99
N TYR A 228 -0.97 21.30 3.71
CA TYR A 228 -2.30 21.56 3.18
C TYR A 228 -2.73 22.97 3.58
N PRO A 229 -3.82 23.54 3.05
CA PRO A 229 -4.24 24.90 3.40
C PRO A 229 -4.43 25.16 4.90
N LYS A 230 -4.83 24.12 5.66
CA LYS A 230 -5.13 24.25 7.09
C LYS A 230 -4.53 23.13 7.95
N ALA A 231 -3.80 22.20 7.37
CA ALA A 231 -3.21 21.06 8.04
C ALA A 231 -1.77 20.79 7.57
N GLN A 232 -1.04 20.05 8.37
CA GLN A 232 0.29 19.55 8.03
C GLN A 232 0.40 18.08 8.44
N ALA A 233 1.11 17.28 7.64
CA ALA A 233 1.46 15.92 8.03
C ALA A 233 2.97 15.71 8.11
N ILE A 234 3.38 14.83 9.02
CA ILE A 234 4.73 14.27 9.10
C ILE A 234 4.58 12.76 8.91
N LEU A 235 5.22 12.21 7.89
CA LEU A 235 5.24 10.80 7.60
C LEU A 235 6.66 10.28 7.88
N GLN A 236 6.78 9.35 8.80
CA GLN A 236 8.06 8.73 9.17
C GLN A 236 8.09 7.32 8.60
N ALA A 237 9.13 7.03 7.83
CA ALA A 237 9.34 5.76 7.16
C ALA A 237 10.74 5.25 7.50
N SER A 238 10.84 4.09 8.17
CA SER A 238 12.11 3.67 8.75
C SER A 238 12.35 2.16 8.65
N TRP A 239 13.59 1.79 8.34
CA TRP A 239 14.15 0.46 8.50
C TRP A 239 15.14 0.37 9.68
N ASN A 240 15.05 1.33 10.64
CA ASN A 240 15.99 1.47 11.74
C ASN A 240 15.35 1.36 13.14
N TRP A 241 14.05 1.03 13.21
CA TRP A 241 13.40 0.91 14.51
C TRP A 241 13.59 -0.47 15.12
N PRO A 242 13.69 -0.58 16.46
CA PRO A 242 13.96 -1.87 17.12
C PRO A 242 12.73 -2.78 17.20
N PHE A 243 11.60 -2.37 16.64
CA PHE A 243 10.34 -3.12 16.57
C PHE A 243 9.46 -2.57 15.44
N SER A 244 8.55 -3.41 14.97
CA SER A 244 7.57 -3.00 13.97
C SER A 244 6.55 -2.02 14.54
N ARG A 245 6.30 -0.92 13.82
CA ARG A 245 5.34 0.11 14.20
C ARG A 245 4.58 0.59 12.96
N LYS A 246 3.24 0.62 13.07
CA LYS A 246 2.32 1.18 12.06
C LYS A 246 1.16 1.82 12.79
N ASP A 247 1.29 3.10 13.08
CA ASP A 247 0.30 3.88 13.80
C ASP A 247 0.28 5.34 13.36
N MET A 248 -0.77 6.06 13.73
CA MET A 248 -0.87 7.50 13.47
C MET A 248 -1.45 8.27 14.64
N GLU A 249 -1.06 9.53 14.71
CA GLU A 249 -1.57 10.54 15.62
C GLU A 249 -2.32 11.61 14.81
N VAL A 250 -3.59 11.82 15.09
CA VAL A 250 -4.45 12.79 14.41
C VAL A 250 -4.87 13.87 15.40
N TYR A 251 -4.47 15.11 15.15
CA TYR A 251 -4.76 16.28 15.97
C TYR A 251 -5.74 17.20 15.24
N GLY A 252 -6.94 17.27 15.77
CA GLY A 252 -7.92 18.28 15.40
C GLY A 252 -7.77 19.55 16.23
N ARG A 253 -8.59 20.56 15.94
CA ARG A 253 -8.56 21.83 16.65
C ARG A 253 -8.92 21.71 18.13
N THR A 254 -9.74 20.74 18.51
CA THR A 254 -10.33 20.64 19.86
C THR A 254 -10.13 19.28 20.53
N GLY A 255 -9.56 18.30 19.82
CA GLY A 255 -9.30 16.96 20.35
C GLY A 255 -8.28 16.23 19.50
N SER A 256 -8.00 14.98 19.87
CA SER A 256 -7.06 14.11 19.14
C SER A 256 -7.48 12.65 19.20
N VAL A 257 -7.01 11.89 18.22
CA VAL A 257 -7.09 10.43 18.22
C VAL A 257 -5.73 9.86 17.82
N VAL A 258 -5.29 8.85 18.55
CA VAL A 258 -4.08 8.08 18.27
C VAL A 258 -4.48 6.64 18.02
N THR A 259 -4.05 6.06 16.91
CA THR A 259 -4.26 4.63 16.65
C THR A 259 -3.26 3.83 17.50
N VAL A 260 -3.76 2.79 18.18
CA VAL A 260 -2.96 1.92 19.06
C VAL A 260 -3.01 0.52 18.46
N GLY A 261 -1.98 0.19 17.69
CA GLY A 261 -1.99 -1.01 16.88
C GLY A 261 -3.10 -0.99 15.82
N ASN A 262 -3.55 -2.17 15.41
CA ASN A 262 -4.54 -2.30 14.34
C ASN A 262 -6.00 -2.15 14.80
N SER A 263 -6.30 -2.30 16.10
CA SER A 263 -7.67 -2.45 16.63
C SER A 263 -8.10 -1.40 17.65
N ASP A 264 -7.18 -0.69 18.27
CA ASP A 264 -7.51 0.22 19.36
C ASP A 264 -7.22 1.67 19.00
N ILE A 265 -7.94 2.59 19.66
CA ILE A 265 -7.73 4.03 19.56
C ILE A 265 -7.65 4.66 20.94
N SER A 266 -6.77 5.64 21.10
CA SER A 266 -6.69 6.51 22.26
C SER A 266 -7.25 7.88 21.86
N VAL A 267 -8.35 8.30 22.46
CA VAL A 267 -9.11 9.48 22.07
C VAL A 267 -9.11 10.48 23.21
N ARG A 268 -8.87 11.74 22.88
CA ARG A 268 -9.07 12.87 23.79
C ARG A 268 -10.07 13.85 23.15
N LEU A 269 -11.26 13.93 23.70
CA LEU A 269 -12.31 14.82 23.25
C LEU A 269 -12.18 16.23 23.87
N PRO A 270 -12.92 17.24 23.35
CA PRO A 270 -12.94 18.57 23.95
C PRO A 270 -13.29 18.51 25.44
N HIS A 271 -12.59 19.32 26.25
CA HIS A 271 -12.75 19.39 27.71
C HIS A 271 -12.27 18.20 28.53
N GLU A 272 -11.81 17.11 27.89
CA GLU A 272 -11.15 16.02 28.60
C GLU A 272 -9.70 16.36 28.96
N THR A 273 -9.27 16.02 30.15
CA THR A 273 -7.88 16.24 30.62
C THR A 273 -6.95 15.09 30.26
N GLN A 274 -7.50 13.90 30.00
CA GLN A 274 -6.77 12.68 29.67
C GLN A 274 -7.42 11.98 28.48
N ALA A 275 -6.61 11.26 27.72
CA ALA A 275 -7.12 10.41 26.65
C ALA A 275 -7.66 9.09 27.21
N THR A 276 -8.69 8.55 26.58
CA THR A 276 -9.27 7.24 26.89
C THR A 276 -8.97 6.27 25.78
N THR A 277 -8.40 5.13 26.10
CA THR A 277 -8.15 4.04 25.14
C THR A 277 -9.32 3.09 25.09
N ARG A 278 -9.75 2.73 23.88
CA ARG A 278 -10.85 1.80 23.61
C ARG A 278 -10.64 1.06 22.29
N ALA A 279 -11.29 -0.11 22.17
CA ALA A 279 -11.35 -0.83 20.89
C ALA A 279 -12.15 -0.03 19.84
N ALA A 280 -11.67 -0.01 18.61
CA ALA A 280 -12.40 0.48 17.46
C ALA A 280 -13.48 -0.53 17.03
N ALA A 281 -14.55 -0.05 16.43
CA ALA A 281 -15.57 -0.92 15.87
C ALA A 281 -15.01 -1.77 14.73
N ALA A 282 -15.35 -3.06 14.70
CA ALA A 282 -14.88 -3.97 13.65
C ALA A 282 -15.39 -3.52 12.27
N ILE A 283 -14.51 -3.59 11.27
CA ILE A 283 -14.85 -3.28 9.88
C ILE A 283 -15.86 -4.33 9.38
N GLN A 284 -16.96 -3.84 8.79
CA GLN A 284 -18.01 -4.70 8.27
C GLN A 284 -17.66 -5.26 6.89
N LYS A 285 -18.18 -6.46 6.59
CA LYS A 285 -18.10 -7.02 5.23
C LYS A 285 -18.76 -6.06 4.22
N PRO A 286 -18.23 -5.99 3.00
CA PRO A 286 -17.11 -6.76 2.46
C PRO A 286 -15.74 -6.14 2.73
N TYR A 287 -15.63 -5.04 3.46
CA TYR A 287 -14.42 -4.22 3.62
C TYR A 287 -13.50 -4.69 4.76
N ASN A 288 -13.66 -5.91 5.25
CA ASN A 288 -12.95 -6.45 6.41
C ASN A 288 -11.77 -7.38 6.07
N ASP A 289 -11.64 -7.80 4.83
CA ASP A 289 -10.46 -8.54 4.33
C ASP A 289 -10.29 -8.35 2.81
N PRO A 290 -9.03 -8.43 2.30
CA PRO A 290 -8.74 -8.09 0.91
C PRO A 290 -9.45 -8.97 -0.12
N LEU A 291 -9.62 -10.26 0.14
CA LEU A 291 -10.22 -11.17 -0.84
C LEU A 291 -11.74 -11.09 -0.88
N THR A 292 -12.40 -10.97 0.27
CA THR A 292 -13.83 -10.69 0.35
C THR A 292 -14.15 -9.38 -0.35
N TYR A 293 -13.32 -8.37 -0.11
CA TYR A 293 -13.45 -7.06 -0.75
C TYR A 293 -13.25 -7.12 -2.26
N LEU A 294 -12.14 -7.73 -2.73
CA LEU A 294 -11.89 -7.90 -4.16
C LEU A 294 -13.06 -8.60 -4.87
N ARG A 295 -13.55 -9.68 -4.27
CA ARG A 295 -14.71 -10.42 -4.80
C ARG A 295 -15.93 -9.52 -4.90
N ALA A 296 -16.24 -8.77 -3.85
CA ALA A 296 -17.40 -7.88 -3.84
C ALA A 296 -17.28 -6.75 -4.89
N VAL A 297 -16.10 -6.14 -5.04
CA VAL A 297 -15.86 -5.10 -6.06
C VAL A 297 -15.99 -5.67 -7.46
N VAL A 298 -15.40 -6.84 -7.73
CA VAL A 298 -15.32 -7.41 -9.08
C VAL A 298 -16.64 -8.08 -9.51
N LEU A 299 -17.32 -8.79 -8.61
CA LEU A 299 -18.46 -9.64 -8.94
C LEU A 299 -19.81 -9.07 -8.49
N GLU A 300 -19.82 -8.23 -7.46
CA GLU A 300 -21.07 -7.74 -6.83
C GLU A 300 -21.27 -6.24 -7.02
N GLY A 301 -20.31 -5.56 -7.67
CA GLY A 301 -20.41 -4.12 -7.95
C GLY A 301 -20.24 -3.23 -6.71
N ALA A 302 -19.60 -3.74 -5.63
CA ALA A 302 -19.27 -2.93 -4.48
C ALA A 302 -18.36 -1.77 -4.88
N LYS A 303 -18.55 -0.62 -4.25
CA LYS A 303 -17.69 0.55 -4.50
C LYS A 303 -16.28 0.30 -4.00
N ALA A 304 -15.28 0.72 -4.79
CA ALA A 304 -13.91 0.71 -4.32
C ALA A 304 -13.75 1.60 -3.07
N ASP A 305 -13.07 1.06 -2.07
CA ASP A 305 -12.75 1.78 -0.85
C ASP A 305 -11.70 2.86 -1.12
N ALA A 306 -11.78 3.98 -0.43
CA ALA A 306 -10.88 5.09 -0.63
C ALA A 306 -9.40 4.69 -0.42
N LEU A 307 -9.08 3.92 0.64
CA LEU A 307 -7.71 3.47 0.95
C LEU A 307 -7.08 2.57 -0.12
N SER A 308 -7.89 1.90 -0.94
CA SER A 308 -7.39 0.99 -1.98
C SER A 308 -7.63 1.51 -3.40
N SER A 309 -8.36 2.62 -3.57
CA SER A 309 -8.78 3.11 -4.87
C SER A 309 -7.63 3.60 -5.74
N LEU A 310 -7.78 3.48 -7.05
CA LEU A 310 -6.81 4.02 -8.02
C LEU A 310 -6.62 5.54 -7.84
N GLU A 311 -7.69 6.27 -7.57
CA GLU A 311 -7.68 7.72 -7.42
C GLU A 311 -6.83 8.15 -6.23
N THR A 312 -7.00 7.53 -5.06
CA THR A 312 -6.15 7.76 -3.88
C THR A 312 -4.69 7.42 -4.19
N ASN A 313 -4.47 6.29 -4.82
CA ASN A 313 -3.12 5.80 -5.09
C ASN A 313 -2.36 6.58 -6.18
N LEU A 314 -3.06 7.30 -7.05
CA LEU A 314 -2.45 8.31 -7.91
C LEU A 314 -1.86 9.45 -7.07
N ILE A 315 -2.60 9.97 -6.11
CA ILE A 315 -2.13 11.03 -5.19
C ILE A 315 -0.97 10.52 -4.33
N VAL A 316 -1.09 9.31 -3.79
CA VAL A 316 0.00 8.66 -3.03
C VAL A 316 1.28 8.60 -3.84
N THR A 317 1.20 8.14 -5.09
CA THR A 317 2.40 8.04 -5.95
C THR A 317 2.96 9.41 -6.31
N GLU A 318 2.12 10.41 -6.52
CA GLU A 318 2.53 11.80 -6.74
C GLU A 318 3.27 12.37 -5.50
N ILE A 319 2.77 12.09 -4.29
CA ILE A 319 3.43 12.45 -3.03
C ILE A 319 4.82 11.80 -2.92
N LEU A 320 4.91 10.49 -3.18
CA LEU A 320 6.19 9.76 -3.10
C LEU A 320 7.21 10.27 -4.14
N ASP A 321 6.77 10.52 -5.36
CA ASP A 321 7.64 11.07 -6.41
C ASP A 321 8.12 12.48 -6.07
N ALA A 322 7.22 13.34 -5.55
CA ALA A 322 7.57 14.67 -5.07
C ALA A 322 8.52 14.61 -3.86
N ALA A 323 8.30 13.68 -2.93
CA ALA A 323 9.16 13.46 -1.77
C ALA A 323 10.57 13.01 -2.18
N ARG A 324 10.68 12.06 -3.14
CA ARG A 324 11.97 11.65 -3.70
C ARG A 324 12.71 12.84 -4.35
N ARG A 325 12.04 13.60 -5.20
CA ARG A 325 12.60 14.79 -5.83
C ARG A 325 13.02 15.84 -4.80
N SER A 326 12.27 15.99 -3.72
CA SER A 326 12.62 16.86 -2.60
C SER A 326 13.90 16.40 -1.90
N ALA A 327 14.00 15.12 -1.57
CA ALA A 327 15.19 14.55 -0.93
C ALA A 327 16.44 14.69 -1.82
N ASP A 328 16.29 14.43 -3.13
CA ASP A 328 17.39 14.52 -4.10
C ASP A 328 17.89 15.96 -4.31
N SER A 329 16.99 16.94 -4.30
CA SER A 329 17.30 18.36 -4.58
C SER A 329 17.54 19.22 -3.33
N GLY A 330 17.12 18.74 -2.16
CA GLY A 330 17.08 19.55 -0.93
C GLY A 330 16.03 20.69 -0.96
N GLN A 331 15.09 20.64 -1.91
CA GLN A 331 14.08 21.69 -2.11
C GLN A 331 12.67 21.19 -1.77
N THR A 332 11.82 22.09 -1.30
CA THR A 332 10.38 21.81 -1.20
C THR A 332 9.76 21.74 -2.59
N ILE A 333 9.05 20.66 -2.89
CA ILE A 333 8.36 20.46 -4.17
C ILE A 333 6.89 20.88 -4.01
N ARG A 334 6.42 21.75 -4.92
CA ARG A 334 4.98 22.01 -5.07
C ARG A 334 4.35 20.92 -5.89
N LEU A 335 3.22 20.40 -5.40
CA LEU A 335 2.38 19.51 -6.20
C LEU A 335 1.47 20.40 -7.09
N ALA A 336 1.23 19.95 -8.31
CA ALA A 336 0.38 20.70 -9.24
C ALA A 336 -1.07 20.75 -8.73
N ASP A 337 -1.73 21.89 -8.98
CA ASP A 337 -3.15 22.11 -8.70
C ASP A 337 -4.06 21.17 -9.51
#